data_e0093f831f411045090be56896fa6c07
#
_entry.id   e0093f831f411045090be56896fa6c07
#
_cell.length_a   1.000
_cell.length_b   1.000
_cell.length_c   1.000
_cell.angle_alpha   90.00
_cell.angle_beta   90.00
_cell.angle_gamma   90.00
#
_symmetry.space_group_name_H-M   'P 1'
#
loop_
_entity.id
_entity.type
_entity.pdbx_description
1 polymer ?
#
loop_
_entity_poly.entity_id
_entity_poly.type
_entity_poly.pdbx_seq_one_letter_code
_entity_poly.pdbx_strand_id
1 'polypeptide(L)'
;MLKEIFEQPTAAERTFEHLASPKDSNNAELSPLRSPLQNTDRIYIIGCGSAYHTAVVGKYVFEKLTKIPTEAVIASEFCTSSIPVSSRSFCIFVSQSGETADTLGALKAARGGIPAHECVGIRLKVARILRNKVILI
;
A
#
# COMPACT_ATOMS: atom_id res chain seq x y z
N MET A 1 -14.18 16.55 8.83
CA MET A 1 -13.95 16.96 7.44
C MET A 1 -13.27 18.33 7.31
N LEU A 2 -13.89 19.50 7.74
CA LEU A 2 -13.26 20.82 7.59
C LEU A 2 -11.91 20.91 8.32
N LYS A 3 -11.84 20.44 9.56
CA LYS A 3 -10.60 20.36 10.35
C LYS A 3 -9.51 19.56 9.62
N GLU A 4 -9.85 18.42 9.07
CA GLU A 4 -8.93 17.56 8.35
C GLU A 4 -8.39 18.23 7.08
N ILE A 5 -9.22 19.02 6.38
CA ILE A 5 -8.78 19.80 5.20
C ILE A 5 -7.68 20.79 5.59
N PHE A 6 -7.85 21.50 6.70
CA PHE A 6 -6.86 22.47 7.17
C PHE A 6 -5.61 21.83 7.80
N GLU A 7 -5.70 20.59 8.23
CA GLU A 7 -4.55 19.83 8.76
C GLU A 7 -3.66 19.23 7.63
N GLN A 8 -4.16 19.14 6.39
CA GLN A 8 -3.43 18.48 5.28
C GLN A 8 -2.02 19.04 5.05
N PRO A 9 -1.78 20.37 5.01
CA PRO A 9 -0.42 20.89 4.79
C PRO A 9 0.56 20.42 5.87
N THR A 10 0.14 20.51 7.13
CA THR A 10 0.97 20.09 8.28
C THR A 10 1.19 18.57 8.29
N ALA A 11 0.19 17.80 7.92
CA ALA A 11 0.31 16.34 7.83
C ALA A 11 1.28 15.93 6.70
N ALA A 12 1.22 16.60 5.56
CA ALA A 12 2.15 16.38 4.45
C ALA A 12 3.58 16.73 4.86
N GLU A 13 3.80 17.92 5.47
CA GLU A 13 5.12 18.36 5.95
C GLU A 13 5.73 17.35 6.91
N ARG A 14 5.00 16.92 7.94
CA ARG A 14 5.46 15.90 8.90
C ARG A 14 5.80 14.57 8.23
N THR A 15 5.03 14.17 7.22
CA THR A 15 5.30 12.95 6.46
C THR A 15 6.62 13.07 5.69
N PHE A 16 6.84 14.20 5.02
CA PHE A 16 8.09 14.46 4.31
C PHE A 16 9.29 14.52 5.26
N GLU A 17 9.18 15.20 6.40
CA GLU A 17 10.23 15.26 7.41
C GLU A 17 10.61 13.87 7.93
N HIS A 18 9.59 13.03 8.19
CA HIS A 18 9.81 11.66 8.65
C HIS A 18 10.51 10.81 7.60
N LEU A 19 10.08 10.89 6.34
CA LEU A 19 10.67 10.12 5.23
C LEU A 19 12.04 10.63 4.78
N ALA A 20 12.28 11.94 4.88
CA ALA A 20 13.51 12.59 4.46
C ALA A 20 14.59 12.68 5.55
N SER A 21 14.27 12.24 6.78
CA SER A 21 15.21 12.35 7.90
C SER A 21 16.49 11.52 7.66
N PRO A 22 17.68 12.15 7.67
CA PRO A 22 18.95 11.44 7.45
C PRO A 22 19.29 10.43 8.56
N LYS A 23 18.63 10.54 9.71
CA LYS A 23 18.84 9.65 10.86
C LYS A 23 18.42 8.21 10.58
N ASP A 24 17.56 8.00 9.59
CA ASP A 24 17.06 6.70 9.16
C ASP A 24 17.59 6.32 7.77
N SER A 25 18.85 6.66 7.45
CA SER A 25 19.49 6.28 6.17
C SER A 25 19.50 4.75 5.93
N ASN A 26 19.12 3.98 6.92
CA ASN A 26 18.77 2.56 6.81
C ASN A 26 17.27 2.32 6.90
N ASN A 27 16.43 3.29 6.54
CA ASN A 27 14.95 3.16 6.53
C ASN A 27 14.47 1.78 7.01
N ALA A 28 14.62 1.53 8.32
CA ALA A 28 14.32 0.23 8.93
C ALA A 28 12.88 -0.20 8.64
N GLU A 29 11.99 0.79 8.44
CA GLU A 29 10.60 0.58 8.06
C GLU A 29 10.43 0.08 6.61
N LEU A 30 11.29 0.53 5.69
CA LEU A 30 11.25 0.15 4.27
C LEU A 30 12.17 -1.04 3.95
N SER A 31 13.11 -1.36 4.83
CA SER A 31 14.03 -2.49 4.68
C SER A 31 13.30 -3.82 4.43
N PRO A 32 12.18 -4.15 5.11
CA PRO A 32 11.44 -5.38 4.86
C PRO A 32 10.84 -5.47 3.46
N LEU A 33 10.69 -4.34 2.73
CA LEU A 33 10.10 -4.30 1.39
C LEU A 33 11.12 -4.56 0.27
N ARG A 34 12.41 -4.42 0.55
CA ARG A 34 13.45 -4.59 -0.49
C ARG A 34 13.49 -6.00 -1.06
N SER A 35 13.46 -7.00 -0.18
CA SER A 35 13.54 -8.40 -0.59
C SER A 35 12.32 -8.86 -1.40
N PRO A 36 11.06 -8.61 -0.99
CA PRO A 36 9.90 -8.94 -1.79
C PRO A 36 9.90 -8.28 -3.16
N LEU A 37 10.31 -7.00 -3.26
CA LEU A 37 10.31 -6.25 -4.51
C LEU A 37 11.31 -6.78 -5.54
N GLN A 38 12.43 -7.36 -5.12
CA GLN A 38 13.45 -7.88 -6.03
C GLN A 38 12.97 -9.04 -6.91
N ASN A 39 12.02 -9.82 -6.42
CA ASN A 39 11.49 -10.99 -7.13
C ASN A 39 10.07 -10.76 -7.69
N THR A 40 9.61 -9.51 -7.69
CA THR A 40 8.27 -9.14 -8.13
C THR A 40 8.24 -8.89 -9.63
N ASP A 41 7.29 -9.49 -10.33
CA ASP A 41 7.03 -9.27 -11.75
C ASP A 41 5.76 -8.45 -12.01
N ARG A 42 4.91 -8.26 -11.00
CA ARG A 42 3.69 -7.45 -11.09
C ARG A 42 3.32 -6.84 -9.74
N ILE A 43 2.87 -5.58 -9.77
CA ILE A 43 2.40 -4.87 -8.59
C ILE A 43 0.90 -4.61 -8.74
N TYR A 44 0.13 -4.86 -7.68
CA TYR A 44 -1.27 -4.46 -7.54
C TYR A 44 -1.40 -3.43 -6.43
N ILE A 45 -2.04 -2.30 -6.71
CA ILE A 45 -2.37 -1.30 -5.71
C ILE A 45 -3.88 -1.30 -5.53
N ILE A 46 -4.34 -1.73 -4.36
CA ILE A 46 -5.74 -2.03 -4.10
C ILE A 46 -6.30 -1.02 -3.10
N GLY A 47 -7.43 -0.40 -3.45
CA GLY A 47 -8.11 0.56 -2.59
C GLY A 47 -9.59 0.66 -2.88
N CYS A 48 -10.33 1.33 -1.99
CA CYS A 48 -11.76 1.57 -2.14
C CYS A 48 -12.06 3.07 -2.02
N GLY A 49 -13.01 3.58 -2.80
CA GLY A 49 -13.40 4.99 -2.78
C GLY A 49 -12.22 5.93 -3.11
N SER A 50 -11.97 6.93 -2.28
CA SER A 50 -10.88 7.89 -2.49
C SER A 50 -9.48 7.24 -2.46
N ALA A 51 -9.31 6.17 -1.70
CA ALA A 51 -8.06 5.40 -1.66
C ALA A 51 -7.73 4.74 -3.01
N TYR A 52 -8.74 4.38 -3.81
CA TYR A 52 -8.54 3.89 -5.17
C TYR A 52 -7.91 4.96 -6.08
N HIS A 53 -8.29 6.23 -5.95
CA HIS A 53 -7.66 7.30 -6.73
C HIS A 53 -6.18 7.48 -6.37
N THR A 54 -5.83 7.27 -5.10
CA THR A 54 -4.41 7.20 -4.68
C THR A 54 -3.70 6.02 -5.34
N ALA A 55 -4.36 4.87 -5.44
CA ALA A 55 -3.83 3.71 -6.15
C ALA A 55 -3.57 3.99 -7.63
N VAL A 56 -4.48 4.71 -8.31
CA VAL A 56 -4.32 5.12 -9.72
C VAL A 56 -3.09 6.02 -9.91
N VAL A 57 -2.89 7.01 -9.05
CA VAL A 57 -1.67 7.84 -9.08
C VAL A 57 -0.43 7.00 -8.78
N GLY A 58 -0.51 6.15 -7.76
CA GLY A 58 0.56 5.24 -7.37
C GLY A 58 1.01 4.33 -8.51
N LYS A 59 0.08 3.82 -9.32
CA LYS A 59 0.38 3.00 -10.51
C LYS A 59 1.44 3.69 -11.39
N TYR A 60 1.20 4.93 -11.81
CA TYR A 60 2.12 5.65 -12.70
C TYR A 60 3.48 5.89 -12.04
N VAL A 61 3.50 6.18 -10.75
CA VAL A 61 4.74 6.40 -9.99
C VAL A 61 5.54 5.10 -9.91
N PHE A 62 4.91 3.99 -9.52
CA PHE A 62 5.58 2.69 -9.41
C PHE A 62 6.09 2.20 -10.76
N GLU A 63 5.30 2.24 -11.81
CA GLU A 63 5.74 1.84 -13.16
C GLU A 63 6.94 2.68 -13.64
N LYS A 64 6.92 3.99 -13.39
CA LYS A 64 8.03 4.88 -13.76
C LYS A 64 9.32 4.53 -13.04
N LEU A 65 9.24 4.24 -11.73
CA LEU A 65 10.41 4.02 -10.87
C LEU A 65 10.94 2.59 -10.94
N THR A 66 10.05 1.60 -10.93
CA THR A 66 10.43 0.18 -10.83
C THR A 66 10.52 -0.53 -12.17
N LYS A 67 9.86 0.01 -13.21
CA LYS A 67 9.67 -0.65 -14.52
C LYS A 67 8.88 -1.97 -14.40
N ILE A 68 8.22 -2.21 -13.27
CA ILE A 68 7.35 -3.36 -13.06
C ILE A 68 5.91 -2.97 -13.44
N PRO A 69 5.21 -3.77 -14.25
CA PRO A 69 3.80 -3.55 -14.55
C PRO A 69 2.98 -3.43 -13.27
N THR A 70 2.27 -2.31 -13.13
CA THR A 70 1.49 -1.99 -11.93
C THR A 70 0.03 -1.77 -12.30
N GLU A 71 -0.88 -2.33 -11.54
CA GLU A 71 -2.32 -2.22 -11.76
C GLU A 71 -3.01 -1.65 -10.52
N ALA A 72 -3.88 -0.66 -10.74
CA ALA A 72 -4.75 -0.12 -9.70
C ALA A 72 -6.09 -0.88 -9.73
N VAL A 73 -6.49 -1.45 -8.61
CA VAL A 73 -7.69 -2.31 -8.51
C VAL A 73 -8.62 -1.80 -7.41
N ILE A 74 -9.93 -1.80 -7.70
CA ILE A 74 -10.95 -1.53 -6.70
C ILE A 74 -11.04 -2.75 -5.77
N ALA A 75 -11.03 -2.52 -4.46
CA ALA A 75 -10.96 -3.60 -3.48
C ALA A 75 -12.14 -4.59 -3.55
N SER A 76 -13.36 -4.11 -3.82
CA SER A 76 -14.53 -4.98 -4.02
C SER A 76 -14.38 -5.87 -5.26
N GLU A 77 -13.84 -5.32 -6.35
CA GLU A 77 -13.61 -6.07 -7.57
C GLU A 77 -12.47 -7.08 -7.41
N PHE A 78 -11.44 -6.74 -6.63
CA PHE A 78 -10.36 -7.67 -6.32
C PHE A 78 -10.87 -8.96 -5.68
N CYS A 79 -11.91 -8.87 -4.83
CA CYS A 79 -12.52 -10.03 -4.18
C CYS A 79 -13.33 -10.91 -5.14
N THR A 80 -13.93 -10.31 -6.16
CA THR A 80 -14.91 -10.98 -7.06
C THR A 80 -14.34 -11.36 -8.41
N SER A 81 -13.31 -10.66 -8.85
CA SER A 81 -12.67 -10.91 -10.14
C SER A 81 -11.55 -11.94 -9.99
N SER A 82 -11.39 -12.78 -11.01
CA SER A 82 -10.27 -13.73 -11.07
C SER A 82 -8.97 -13.03 -11.46
N ILE A 83 -8.50 -12.12 -10.61
CA ILE A 83 -7.24 -11.42 -10.85
C ILE A 83 -6.10 -12.42 -10.72
N PRO A 84 -5.17 -12.49 -11.70
CA PRO A 84 -4.09 -13.47 -11.71
C PRO A 84 -2.99 -13.06 -10.71
N VAL A 85 -3.24 -13.30 -9.43
CA VAL A 85 -2.26 -13.08 -8.36
C VAL A 85 -1.38 -14.32 -8.24
N SER A 86 -0.08 -14.14 -8.32
CA SER A 86 0.92 -15.20 -8.21
C SER A 86 1.84 -14.98 -7.01
N SER A 87 2.69 -15.96 -6.71
CA SER A 87 3.74 -15.82 -5.68
C SER A 87 4.78 -14.74 -6.01
N ARG A 88 4.78 -14.22 -7.23
CA ARG A 88 5.63 -13.13 -7.68
C ARG A 88 4.89 -11.80 -7.83
N SER A 89 3.65 -11.74 -7.33
CA SER A 89 2.86 -10.51 -7.30
C SER A 89 3.05 -9.79 -5.96
N PHE A 90 3.23 -8.48 -6.02
CA PHE A 90 3.32 -7.63 -4.84
C PHE A 90 2.04 -6.81 -4.70
N CYS A 91 1.32 -6.97 -3.58
CA CYS A 91 0.04 -6.31 -3.35
C CYS A 91 0.16 -5.21 -2.29
N ILE A 92 -0.27 -4.00 -2.66
CA ILE A 92 -0.32 -2.82 -1.80
C ILE A 92 -1.78 -2.50 -1.52
N PHE A 93 -2.20 -2.52 -0.26
CA PHE A 93 -3.57 -2.19 0.15
C PHE A 93 -3.61 -0.81 0.77
N VAL A 94 -4.38 0.10 0.16
CA VAL A 94 -4.49 1.51 0.59
C VAL A 94 -5.82 1.71 1.33
N SER A 95 -5.75 2.16 2.58
CA SER A 95 -6.93 2.47 3.39
C SER A 95 -6.63 3.57 4.40
N GLN A 96 -7.49 4.58 4.47
CA GLN A 96 -7.38 5.66 5.47
C GLN A 96 -7.72 5.17 6.89
N SER A 97 -8.82 4.45 7.06
CA SER A 97 -9.25 3.93 8.38
C SER A 97 -8.54 2.64 8.76
N GLY A 98 -8.15 1.83 7.76
CA GLY A 98 -7.69 0.46 7.94
C GLY A 98 -8.82 -0.53 8.30
N GLU A 99 -10.08 -0.08 8.25
CA GLU A 99 -11.27 -0.85 8.65
C GLU A 99 -12.27 -1.04 7.50
N THR A 100 -11.94 -0.56 6.28
CA THR A 100 -12.81 -0.69 5.13
C THR A 100 -13.00 -2.17 4.81
N ALA A 101 -14.24 -2.65 4.89
CA ALA A 101 -14.60 -4.07 4.76
C ALA A 101 -14.07 -4.68 3.44
N ASP A 102 -14.25 -3.99 2.32
CA ASP A 102 -13.78 -4.46 1.01
C ASP A 102 -12.25 -4.57 0.96
N THR A 103 -11.52 -3.60 1.54
CA THR A 103 -10.06 -3.64 1.59
C THR A 103 -9.55 -4.77 2.47
N LEU A 104 -10.23 -5.03 3.59
CA LEU A 104 -9.91 -6.18 4.45
C LEU A 104 -10.28 -7.51 3.78
N GLY A 105 -11.37 -7.56 3.04
CA GLY A 105 -11.77 -8.71 2.22
C GLY A 105 -10.72 -9.02 1.16
N ALA A 106 -10.29 -8.00 0.40
CA ALA A 106 -9.27 -8.12 -0.61
C ALA A 106 -7.92 -8.59 -0.02
N LEU A 107 -7.53 -8.06 1.15
CA LEU A 107 -6.32 -8.51 1.86
C LEU A 107 -6.41 -10.00 2.25
N LYS A 108 -7.57 -10.45 2.73
CA LYS A 108 -7.77 -11.87 3.08
C LYS A 108 -7.72 -12.76 1.83
N ALA A 109 -8.35 -12.32 0.74
CA ALA A 109 -8.33 -13.04 -0.54
C ALA A 109 -6.90 -13.18 -1.09
N ALA A 110 -6.13 -12.09 -1.08
CA ALA A 110 -4.74 -12.10 -1.49
C ALA A 110 -3.88 -13.07 -0.66
N ARG A 111 -4.07 -13.09 0.67
CA ARG A 111 -3.34 -14.01 1.56
C ARG A 111 -3.63 -15.48 1.31
N GLY A 112 -4.79 -15.81 0.78
CA GLY A 112 -5.12 -17.18 0.37
C GLY A 112 -4.36 -17.67 -0.87
N GLY A 113 -3.84 -16.74 -1.69
CA GLY A 113 -3.13 -17.03 -2.95
C GLY A 113 -1.66 -16.63 -2.96
N ILE A 114 -1.20 -15.81 -2.01
CA ILE A 114 0.17 -15.29 -1.94
C ILE A 114 0.76 -15.44 -0.54
N PRO A 115 2.09 -15.63 -0.43
CA PRO A 115 2.77 -15.59 0.87
C PRO A 115 2.50 -14.26 1.61
N ALA A 116 2.26 -14.34 2.91
CA ALA A 116 1.88 -13.17 3.71
C ALA A 116 2.91 -12.03 3.70
N HIS A 117 4.18 -12.31 3.39
CA HIS A 117 5.25 -11.33 3.30
C HIS A 117 5.25 -10.54 1.98
N GLU A 118 4.49 -10.97 0.98
CA GLU A 118 4.32 -10.28 -0.31
C GLU A 118 3.07 -9.38 -0.33
N CYS A 119 2.24 -9.44 0.72
CA CYS A 119 1.10 -8.54 0.89
C CYS A 119 1.48 -7.38 1.80
N VAL A 120 1.50 -6.17 1.26
CA VAL A 120 1.74 -4.93 2.01
C VAL A 120 0.46 -4.13 2.08
N GLY A 121 0.01 -3.82 3.28
CA GLY A 121 -1.11 -2.91 3.50
C GLY A 121 -0.61 -1.52 3.87
N ILE A 122 -1.08 -0.50 3.18
CA ILE A 122 -0.71 0.90 3.38
C ILE A 122 -1.87 1.65 4.04
N ARG A 123 -1.72 2.09 5.28
CA ARG A 123 -2.71 2.87 6.03
C ARG A 123 -2.34 4.34 6.06
N LEU A 124 -3.23 5.21 5.57
CA LEU A 124 -3.09 6.67 5.64
C LEU A 124 -3.41 7.23 7.04
N LYS A 125 -2.96 6.61 8.10
CA LYS A 125 -3.06 7.16 9.44
C LYS A 125 -1.72 7.05 10.14
N VAL A 126 -1.13 8.20 10.41
CA VAL A 126 0.04 8.32 11.28
C VAL A 126 -0.30 7.66 12.62
N ALA A 127 0.40 6.63 12.92
CA ALA A 127 0.68 5.99 14.20
C ALA A 127 0.20 4.55 14.37
N ARG A 128 1.19 3.78 14.64
CA ARG A 128 1.34 2.44 15.22
C ARG A 128 1.59 1.34 14.22
N ILE A 129 2.87 1.10 14.06
CA ILE A 129 3.46 -0.18 13.69
C ILE A 129 2.93 -1.23 14.67
N LEU A 130 2.01 -2.06 14.21
CA LEU A 130 1.66 -3.29 14.92
C LEU A 130 2.35 -4.45 14.23
N ARG A 131 3.09 -5.17 15.04
CA ARG A 131 3.75 -6.43 14.74
C ARG A 131 2.88 -7.32 13.84
N ASN A 132 3.35 -7.55 12.68
CA ASN A 132 3.08 -8.45 11.57
C ASN A 132 2.74 -7.71 10.27
N LYS A 133 3.81 -7.19 9.65
CA LYS A 133 4.00 -6.92 8.20
C LYS A 133 2.77 -6.52 7.36
N VAL A 134 1.97 -5.60 7.87
CA VAL A 134 1.01 -4.85 7.08
C VAL A 134 1.40 -3.39 7.26
N ILE A 135 2.05 -2.80 6.26
CA ILE A 135 2.26 -1.36 6.22
C ILE A 135 0.99 -0.78 5.62
N LEU A 136 0.21 -0.14 6.47
CA LEU A 136 -0.93 0.67 6.08
C LEU A 136 -0.48 2.13 6.15
N ILE A 137 -0.28 2.76 5.02
CA ILE A 137 -0.06 4.20 4.89
C ILE A 137 -1.40 4.89 4.68
#